data_50fd327f1f5912a55a8ebe32083bedcb
#
_entry.id   50fd327f1f5912a55a8ebe32083bedcb
#
_cell.length_a   1.000
_cell.length_b   1.000
_cell.length_c   1.000
_cell.angle_alpha   90.00
_cell.angle_beta   90.00
_cell.angle_gamma   90.00
#
_symmetry.space_group_name_H-M   'P 1'
#
loop_
_entity.id
_entity.type
_entity.pdbx_description
1 polymer ?
#
loop_
_entity_poly.entity_id
_entity_poly.type
_entity_poly.pdbx_seq_one_letter_code
_entity_poly.pdbx_strand_id
1 'polypeptide(L)'
;GNHDSAPRLEAPAALLKPHNIYIRGTVPRTEHDQPDYNHFLLPLSTRHNSEAVCVCYALPFLRSCDYPAGMSAAEGLSLYFSNIRKHHRKSDFAGLPAICLAHFYAAGAEICAEEHSERLVVGGQDCVPAEVLGKGIAYAALGHIHKAQSVGEGAAYYPGSPIPLSVSEKYYRRGVNLVEISVEGDETATRVDYTPLRQVVTIPAKGRA
;
A
#
# COMPACT_ATOMS: atom_id res chain seq x y z
N GLY A 1 -1.61 -7.90 -2.08
CA GLY A 1 -2.77 -7.15 -2.58
C GLY A 1 -4.03 -8.01 -2.65
N ASN A 2 -5.08 -7.48 -3.27
CA ASN A 2 -6.40 -8.16 -3.35
C ASN A 2 -6.41 -9.44 -4.20
N HIS A 3 -5.46 -9.60 -5.10
CA HIS A 3 -5.29 -10.79 -5.93
C HIS A 3 -4.47 -11.89 -5.27
N ASP A 4 -3.80 -11.60 -4.15
CA ASP A 4 -2.94 -12.53 -3.47
C ASP A 4 -3.69 -13.45 -2.51
N SER A 5 -3.19 -14.68 -2.36
CA SER A 5 -3.55 -15.52 -1.22
C SER A 5 -2.71 -15.11 -0.01
N ALA A 6 -3.28 -14.36 0.93
CA ALA A 6 -2.59 -13.83 2.10
C ALA A 6 -1.78 -14.90 2.87
N PRO A 7 -2.35 -16.09 3.21
CA PRO A 7 -1.59 -17.13 3.91
C PRO A 7 -0.42 -17.69 3.09
N ARG A 8 -0.57 -17.82 1.76
CA ARG A 8 0.52 -18.30 0.90
C ARG A 8 1.65 -17.29 0.80
N LEU A 9 1.30 -16.00 0.69
CA LEU A 9 2.27 -14.91 0.63
C LEU A 9 3.06 -14.83 1.93
N GLU A 10 2.43 -15.00 3.07
CA GLU A 10 3.05 -14.88 4.39
C GLU A 10 3.77 -16.16 4.85
N ALA A 11 3.52 -17.30 4.24
CA ALA A 11 4.13 -18.57 4.61
C ALA A 11 5.66 -18.52 4.81
N PRO A 12 6.47 -17.86 3.94
CA PRO A 12 7.91 -17.76 4.13
C PRO A 12 8.36 -16.65 5.10
N ALA A 13 7.46 -15.87 5.70
CA ALA A 13 7.80 -14.67 6.47
C ALA A 13 8.77 -14.93 7.62
N ALA A 14 8.60 -16.06 8.34
CA ALA A 14 9.49 -16.43 9.45
C ALA A 14 10.93 -16.70 8.99
N LEU A 15 11.11 -17.28 7.80
CA LEU A 15 12.42 -17.57 7.21
C LEU A 15 13.11 -16.29 6.68
N LEU A 16 12.33 -15.31 6.27
CA LEU A 16 12.83 -14.08 5.65
C LEU A 16 13.11 -12.97 6.68
N LYS A 17 12.45 -13.01 7.83
CA LYS A 17 12.62 -12.01 8.89
C LYS A 17 14.08 -11.80 9.33
N PRO A 18 14.94 -12.85 9.51
CA PRO A 18 16.35 -12.65 9.83
C PRO A 18 17.15 -11.88 8.78
N HIS A 19 16.63 -11.80 7.55
CA HIS A 19 17.22 -11.04 6.43
C HIS A 19 16.60 -9.64 6.27
N ASN A 20 15.86 -9.15 7.29
CA ASN A 20 15.14 -7.87 7.26
C ASN A 20 14.09 -7.77 6.12
N ILE A 21 13.52 -8.91 5.74
CA ILE A 21 12.42 -8.98 4.78
C ILE A 21 11.14 -9.29 5.56
N TYR A 22 10.20 -8.35 5.54
CA TYR A 22 8.94 -8.44 6.26
C TYR A 22 7.78 -8.60 5.28
N ILE A 23 6.96 -9.61 5.51
CA ILE A 23 5.75 -9.87 4.73
C ILE A 23 4.57 -9.75 5.69
N ARG A 24 3.55 -8.98 5.30
CA ARG A 24 2.29 -8.81 6.02
C ARG A 24 1.15 -9.09 5.05
N GLY A 25 0.54 -10.25 5.19
CA GLY A 25 -0.54 -10.70 4.30
C GLY A 25 -1.85 -10.94 5.05
N THR A 26 -1.75 -11.30 6.34
CA THR A 26 -2.90 -11.66 7.19
C THR A 26 -3.13 -10.63 8.29
N VAL A 27 -4.30 -10.73 8.90
CA VAL A 27 -4.68 -9.96 10.10
C VAL A 27 -4.70 -10.93 11.28
N PRO A 28 -3.60 -11.05 12.05
CA PRO A 28 -3.59 -11.89 13.24
C PRO A 28 -4.51 -11.32 14.31
N ARG A 29 -5.04 -12.21 15.15
CA ARG A 29 -5.94 -11.84 16.23
C ARG A 29 -5.28 -12.13 17.58
N THR A 30 -5.63 -11.30 18.55
CA THR A 30 -5.26 -11.49 19.96
C THR A 30 -6.09 -12.61 20.60
N GLU A 31 -5.76 -13.00 21.83
CA GLU A 31 -6.52 -13.97 22.64
C GLU A 31 -7.99 -13.54 22.84
N HIS A 32 -8.29 -12.25 22.73
CA HIS A 32 -9.63 -11.68 22.84
C HIS A 32 -10.34 -11.52 21.48
N ASP A 33 -9.87 -12.21 20.46
CA ASP A 33 -10.38 -12.14 19.08
C ASP A 33 -10.42 -10.74 18.46
N GLN A 34 -9.54 -9.85 18.92
CA GLN A 34 -9.35 -8.52 18.32
C GLN A 34 -8.15 -8.53 17.38
N PRO A 35 -8.12 -7.70 16.33
CA PRO A 35 -6.92 -7.56 15.50
C PRO A 35 -5.69 -7.17 16.33
N ASP A 36 -4.58 -7.84 16.10
CA ASP A 36 -3.30 -7.45 16.70
C ASP A 36 -2.69 -6.28 15.93
N TYR A 37 -2.99 -5.08 16.38
CA TYR A 37 -2.50 -3.86 15.74
C TYR A 37 -1.00 -3.64 15.85
N ASN A 38 -0.31 -4.26 16.83
CA ASN A 38 1.15 -4.21 16.93
C ASN A 38 1.82 -4.95 15.78
N HIS A 39 1.17 -5.97 15.23
CA HIS A 39 1.66 -6.71 14.08
C HIS A 39 1.95 -5.82 12.87
N PHE A 40 1.23 -4.72 12.72
CA PHE A 40 1.38 -3.79 11.58
C PHE A 40 2.42 -2.70 11.82
N LEU A 41 3.01 -2.61 13.01
CA LEU A 41 4.08 -1.68 13.33
C LEU A 41 5.43 -2.31 13.00
N LEU A 42 6.12 -1.78 12.00
CA LEU A 42 7.47 -2.21 11.65
C LEU A 42 8.45 -1.05 11.91
N PRO A 43 9.24 -1.13 12.98
CA PRO A 43 10.32 -0.18 13.18
C PRO A 43 11.38 -0.36 12.09
N LEU A 44 11.78 0.73 11.47
CA LEU A 44 12.78 0.76 10.42
C LEU A 44 14.04 1.43 10.94
N SER A 45 15.17 0.78 10.73
CA SER A 45 16.50 1.30 11.04
C SER A 45 17.26 1.65 9.76
N THR A 46 18.32 2.44 9.88
CA THR A 46 19.20 2.72 8.76
C THR A 46 20.23 1.59 8.58
N ARG A 47 20.91 1.59 7.43
CA ARG A 47 22.00 0.63 7.17
C ARG A 47 23.16 0.73 8.17
N HIS A 48 23.33 1.90 8.76
CA HIS A 48 24.48 2.23 9.62
C HIS A 48 24.13 2.31 11.11
N ASN A 49 22.84 2.28 11.45
CA ASN A 49 22.37 2.33 12.83
C ASN A 49 21.24 1.32 13.02
N SER A 50 21.33 0.47 14.02
CA SER A 50 20.31 -0.53 14.37
C SER A 50 19.12 0.08 15.11
N GLU A 51 19.23 1.31 15.61
CA GLU A 51 18.11 2.00 16.24
C GLU A 51 17.05 2.36 15.20
N ALA A 52 15.80 2.26 15.61
CA ALA A 52 14.70 2.64 14.75
C ALA A 52 14.68 4.16 14.56
N VAL A 53 14.50 4.60 13.31
CA VAL A 53 14.42 6.02 12.94
C VAL A 53 13.07 6.41 12.35
N CYS A 54 12.26 5.41 12.01
CA CYS A 54 10.93 5.58 11.43
C CYS A 54 10.10 4.34 11.74
N VAL A 55 8.77 4.46 11.74
CA VAL A 55 7.85 3.31 11.85
C VAL A 55 7.01 3.18 10.60
N CYS A 56 7.03 1.98 10.00
CA CYS A 56 6.17 1.67 8.87
C CYS A 56 4.89 0.99 9.36
N TYR A 57 3.73 1.55 9.00
CA TYR A 57 2.43 0.89 9.13
C TYR A 57 2.21 -0.02 7.93
N ALA A 58 2.54 -1.30 8.07
CA ALA A 58 2.44 -2.28 6.99
C ALA A 58 1.08 -2.97 7.00
N LEU A 59 0.07 -2.33 6.40
CA LEU A 59 -1.30 -2.82 6.38
C LEU A 59 -1.58 -3.61 5.09
N PRO A 60 -1.93 -4.91 5.18
CA PRO A 60 -2.31 -5.69 4.01
C PRO A 60 -3.66 -5.23 3.44
N PHE A 61 -4.01 -5.78 2.29
CA PHE A 61 -5.37 -5.66 1.78
C PHE A 61 -6.37 -6.25 2.79
N LEU A 62 -7.28 -5.42 3.28
CA LEU A 62 -8.34 -5.85 4.21
C LEU A 62 -9.56 -6.34 3.44
N ARG A 63 -10.11 -7.46 3.87
CA ARG A 63 -11.38 -8.00 3.38
C ARG A 63 -12.50 -7.66 4.36
N SER A 64 -13.74 -7.81 3.95
CA SER A 64 -14.92 -7.54 4.81
C SER A 64 -14.96 -8.37 6.10
N CYS A 65 -14.26 -9.52 6.13
CA CYS A 65 -14.13 -10.34 7.35
C CYS A 65 -13.04 -9.85 8.32
N ASP A 66 -12.20 -8.89 7.92
CA ASP A 66 -11.09 -8.41 8.73
C ASP A 66 -11.52 -7.28 9.69
N TYR A 67 -12.70 -6.69 9.49
CA TYR A 67 -13.27 -5.65 10.36
C TYR A 67 -14.70 -6.02 10.81
N PRO A 68 -15.25 -5.36 11.83
CA PRO A 68 -16.57 -5.67 12.38
C PRO A 68 -17.68 -5.71 11.33
N ALA A 69 -18.59 -6.68 11.46
CA ALA A 69 -19.72 -6.84 10.54
C ALA A 69 -20.57 -5.56 10.46
N GLY A 70 -20.99 -5.21 9.25
CA GLY A 70 -21.79 -4.02 8.98
C GLY A 70 -21.00 -2.74 8.73
N MET A 71 -19.68 -2.75 8.90
CA MET A 71 -18.82 -1.62 8.51
C MET A 71 -18.56 -1.64 7.01
N SER A 72 -18.53 -0.45 6.40
CA SER A 72 -17.99 -0.22 5.07
C SER A 72 -16.46 -0.37 5.06
N ALA A 73 -15.86 -0.51 3.88
CA ALA A 73 -14.40 -0.56 3.74
C ALA A 73 -13.73 0.71 4.29
N ALA A 74 -14.34 1.88 4.09
CA ALA A 74 -13.84 3.15 4.62
C ALA A 74 -13.81 3.19 6.15
N GLU A 75 -14.89 2.73 6.80
CA GLU A 75 -14.98 2.64 8.27
C GLU A 75 -13.98 1.62 8.80
N GLY A 76 -13.86 0.46 8.15
CA GLY A 76 -12.90 -0.58 8.51
C GLY A 76 -11.46 -0.07 8.45
N LEU A 77 -11.05 0.53 7.34
CA LEU A 77 -9.70 1.10 7.18
C LEU A 77 -9.44 2.24 8.19
N SER A 78 -10.40 3.13 8.40
CA SER A 78 -10.30 4.21 9.38
C SER A 78 -10.10 3.65 10.80
N LEU A 79 -10.82 2.59 11.16
CA LEU A 79 -10.67 1.88 12.44
C LEU A 79 -9.26 1.32 12.60
N TYR A 80 -8.72 0.65 11.56
CA TYR A 80 -7.37 0.09 11.59
C TYR A 80 -6.32 1.18 11.75
N PHE A 81 -6.31 2.20 10.92
CA PHE A 81 -5.34 3.30 11.02
C PHE A 81 -5.42 4.04 12.36
N SER A 82 -6.63 4.25 12.88
CA SER A 82 -6.80 4.86 14.20
C SER A 82 -6.17 4.02 15.32
N ASN A 83 -6.40 2.69 15.30
CA ASN A 83 -5.85 1.81 16.32
C ASN A 83 -4.34 1.59 16.15
N ILE A 84 -3.83 1.44 14.94
CA ILE A 84 -2.38 1.36 14.69
C ILE A 84 -1.68 2.60 15.24
N ARG A 85 -2.21 3.81 15.00
CA ARG A 85 -1.67 5.06 15.59
C ARG A 85 -1.73 5.08 17.10
N LYS A 86 -2.81 4.56 17.71
CA LYS A 86 -2.91 4.46 19.18
C LYS A 86 -1.83 3.53 19.74
N HIS A 87 -1.57 2.40 19.08
CA HIS A 87 -0.53 1.46 19.47
C HIS A 87 0.86 2.05 19.28
N HIS A 88 1.11 2.74 18.15
CA HIS A 88 2.36 3.45 17.91
C HIS A 88 2.67 4.48 19.02
N ARG A 89 1.71 5.31 19.41
CA ARG A 89 1.88 6.30 20.49
C ARG A 89 2.17 5.70 21.85
N LYS A 90 1.89 4.41 22.05
CA LYS A 90 2.13 3.67 23.31
C LYS A 90 3.35 2.77 23.23
N SER A 91 3.98 2.66 22.07
CA SER A 91 5.17 1.83 21.86
C SER A 91 6.45 2.58 22.21
N ASP A 92 7.55 1.86 22.25
CA ASP A 92 8.89 2.44 22.44
C ASP A 92 9.31 3.37 21.30
N PHE A 93 8.52 3.42 20.23
CA PHE A 93 8.75 4.21 19.02
C PHE A 93 7.86 5.46 18.91
N ALA A 94 7.16 5.83 19.97
CA ALA A 94 6.08 6.84 19.98
C ALA A 94 6.44 8.21 19.37
N GLY A 95 7.70 8.61 19.42
CA GLY A 95 8.18 9.90 18.89
C GLY A 95 8.71 9.85 17.45
N LEU A 96 8.77 8.67 16.84
CA LEU A 96 9.34 8.52 15.50
C LEU A 96 8.32 8.88 14.41
N PRO A 97 8.77 9.41 13.25
CA PRO A 97 7.91 9.62 12.10
C PRO A 97 7.33 8.31 11.60
N ALA A 98 6.14 8.37 11.04
CA ALA A 98 5.45 7.19 10.49
C ALA A 98 5.28 7.29 8.98
N ILE A 99 5.52 6.19 8.30
CA ILE A 99 5.12 5.97 6.90
C ILE A 99 4.09 4.85 6.83
N CYS A 100 3.42 4.71 5.69
CA CYS A 100 2.41 3.67 5.50
C CYS A 100 2.64 2.91 4.21
N LEU A 101 2.48 1.59 4.27
CA LEU A 101 2.27 0.72 3.12
C LEU A 101 0.86 0.15 3.22
N ALA A 102 0.00 0.41 2.23
CA ALA A 102 -1.36 -0.11 2.22
C ALA A 102 -1.81 -0.47 0.80
N HIS A 103 -2.93 -1.18 0.70
CA HIS A 103 -3.46 -1.62 -0.59
C HIS A 103 -4.98 -1.46 -0.59
N PHE A 104 -5.48 -0.41 -1.22
CA PHE A 104 -6.91 -0.12 -1.40
C PHE A 104 -7.12 0.87 -2.54
N TYR A 105 -8.38 1.01 -3.02
CA TYR A 105 -8.77 2.00 -4.01
C TYR A 105 -9.12 3.32 -3.32
N ALA A 106 -8.27 4.32 -3.48
CA ALA A 106 -8.51 5.65 -2.90
C ALA A 106 -9.41 6.49 -3.82
N ALA A 107 -10.35 7.21 -3.24
CA ALA A 107 -11.21 8.15 -3.93
C ALA A 107 -10.38 9.25 -4.62
N GLY A 108 -10.79 9.63 -5.83
CA GLY A 108 -10.08 10.58 -6.65
C GLY A 108 -8.91 9.99 -7.45
N ALA A 109 -8.58 8.70 -7.27
CA ALA A 109 -7.61 8.04 -8.14
C ALA A 109 -8.20 7.91 -9.56
N GLU A 110 -7.38 8.30 -10.54
CA GLU A 110 -7.72 8.16 -11.94
C GLU A 110 -7.50 6.70 -12.39
N ILE A 111 -8.54 6.14 -12.98
CA ILE A 111 -8.48 4.87 -13.70
C ILE A 111 -8.91 5.12 -15.13
N CYS A 112 -8.33 4.41 -16.08
CA CYS A 112 -8.79 4.49 -17.47
C CYS A 112 -10.10 3.69 -17.60
N ALA A 113 -11.14 4.31 -18.15
CA ALA A 113 -12.45 3.68 -18.32
C ALA A 113 -12.42 2.42 -19.19
N GLU A 114 -11.38 2.27 -20.03
CA GLU A 114 -11.14 1.09 -20.88
C GLU A 114 -10.34 -0.02 -20.18
N GLU A 115 -9.95 0.19 -18.94
CA GLU A 115 -9.09 -0.73 -18.19
C GLU A 115 -9.92 -1.78 -17.47
N HIS A 116 -10.08 -2.91 -18.11
CA HIS A 116 -10.72 -4.08 -17.51
C HIS A 116 -9.85 -4.81 -16.46
N SER A 117 -8.56 -4.44 -16.33
CA SER A 117 -7.64 -5.05 -15.35
C SER A 117 -7.86 -4.53 -13.93
N GLU A 118 -8.29 -3.28 -13.79
CA GLU A 118 -8.64 -2.65 -12.52
C GLU A 118 -10.17 -2.54 -12.42
N ARG A 119 -10.84 -3.65 -12.15
CA ARG A 119 -12.27 -3.58 -11.92
C ARG A 119 -12.56 -2.77 -10.67
N LEU A 120 -13.40 -1.75 -10.79
CA LEU A 120 -13.92 -0.92 -9.69
C LEU A 120 -14.58 -1.74 -8.57
N VAL A 121 -14.96 -2.98 -8.87
CA VAL A 121 -15.63 -3.92 -7.96
C VAL A 121 -15.07 -5.34 -8.19
N VAL A 122 -13.80 -5.56 -7.90
CA VAL A 122 -13.29 -6.93 -7.73
C VAL A 122 -13.15 -7.19 -6.25
N GLY A 123 -14.04 -7.98 -5.69
CA GLY A 123 -14.05 -8.33 -4.28
C GLY A 123 -14.83 -7.38 -3.38
N GLY A 124 -15.73 -6.53 -3.94
CA GLY A 124 -16.65 -5.70 -3.15
C GLY A 124 -15.97 -4.55 -2.40
N GLN A 125 -14.83 -4.06 -2.87
CA GLN A 125 -14.21 -2.87 -2.27
C GLN A 125 -14.79 -1.61 -2.91
N ASP A 126 -15.40 -0.84 -2.04
CA ASP A 126 -15.81 0.52 -2.34
C ASP A 126 -14.59 1.43 -2.45
N CYS A 127 -14.74 2.48 -3.26
CA CYS A 127 -13.81 3.59 -3.29
C CYS A 127 -13.73 4.24 -1.91
N VAL A 128 -12.53 4.36 -1.36
CA VAL A 128 -12.30 4.79 0.02
C VAL A 128 -11.67 6.18 0.03
N PRO A 129 -12.21 7.15 0.80
CA PRO A 129 -11.57 8.45 0.95
C PRO A 129 -10.13 8.35 1.45
N ALA A 130 -9.18 9.08 0.87
CA ALA A 130 -7.79 9.05 1.30
C ALA A 130 -7.60 9.52 2.76
N GLU A 131 -8.54 10.28 3.29
CA GLU A 131 -8.60 10.76 4.67
C GLU A 131 -8.64 9.64 5.72
N VAL A 132 -8.96 8.40 5.33
CA VAL A 132 -8.89 7.23 6.24
C VAL A 132 -7.47 6.99 6.77
N LEU A 133 -6.45 7.40 6.03
CA LEU A 133 -5.06 7.40 6.48
C LEU A 133 -4.88 8.26 7.73
N GLY A 134 -5.64 9.36 7.84
CA GLY A 134 -5.57 10.31 8.95
C GLY A 134 -4.27 11.11 8.96
N LYS A 135 -4.08 11.90 10.03
CA LYS A 135 -2.91 12.76 10.19
C LYS A 135 -1.71 12.01 10.78
N GLY A 136 -0.50 12.56 10.54
CA GLY A 136 0.74 12.08 11.15
C GLY A 136 1.39 10.88 10.43
N ILE A 137 1.04 10.67 9.16
CA ILE A 137 1.78 9.80 8.25
C ILE A 137 2.55 10.70 7.30
N ALA A 138 3.88 10.61 7.32
CA ALA A 138 4.75 11.42 6.47
C ALA A 138 4.62 11.02 5.00
N TYR A 139 4.50 9.72 4.71
CA TYR A 139 4.35 9.21 3.36
C TYR A 139 3.48 7.95 3.36
N ALA A 140 2.50 7.87 2.48
CA ALA A 140 1.71 6.66 2.26
C ALA A 140 1.94 6.10 0.86
N ALA A 141 2.59 4.93 0.79
CA ALA A 141 2.74 4.16 -0.44
C ALA A 141 1.55 3.22 -0.61
N LEU A 142 0.73 3.47 -1.62
CA LEU A 142 -0.47 2.70 -1.90
C LEU A 142 -0.25 1.74 -3.08
N GLY A 143 -0.72 0.51 -2.94
CA GLY A 143 -0.92 -0.42 -4.04
C GLY A 143 -2.39 -0.46 -4.46
N HIS A 144 -2.70 -1.12 -5.54
CA HIS A 144 -3.98 -1.36 -6.20
C HIS A 144 -4.09 -0.67 -7.55
N ILE A 145 -3.84 0.63 -7.65
CA ILE A 145 -3.95 1.38 -8.89
C ILE A 145 -2.64 1.29 -9.68
N HIS A 146 -2.73 0.86 -10.96
CA HIS A 146 -1.56 0.63 -11.82
C HIS A 146 -1.02 1.89 -12.48
N LYS A 147 -1.80 2.97 -12.51
CA LYS A 147 -1.37 4.29 -12.99
C LYS A 147 -0.68 5.04 -11.86
N ALA A 148 0.56 5.48 -12.11
CA ALA A 148 1.31 6.28 -11.14
C ALA A 148 0.65 7.65 -10.91
N GLN A 149 0.30 7.97 -9.67
CA GLN A 149 -0.39 9.21 -9.30
C GLN A 149 -0.36 9.46 -7.79
N SER A 150 -0.57 10.70 -7.38
CA SER A 150 -0.90 11.06 -6.01
C SER A 150 -2.42 11.13 -5.82
N VAL A 151 -2.89 10.93 -4.60
CA VAL A 151 -4.30 11.06 -4.21
C VAL A 151 -4.42 11.80 -2.89
N GLY A 152 -5.60 12.36 -2.66
CA GLY A 152 -5.82 13.23 -1.53
C GLY A 152 -5.03 14.54 -1.67
N GLU A 153 -4.70 15.18 -0.57
CA GLU A 153 -3.92 16.43 -0.56
C GLU A 153 -2.40 16.20 -0.69
N GLY A 154 -1.98 15.13 -1.39
CA GLY A 154 -0.58 14.88 -1.72
C GLY A 154 0.19 13.98 -0.78
N ALA A 155 -0.41 13.48 0.31
CA ALA A 155 0.27 12.60 1.26
C ALA A 155 0.24 11.10 0.89
N ALA A 156 -0.48 10.71 -0.16
CA ALA A 156 -0.64 9.32 -0.57
C ALA A 156 -0.34 9.14 -2.06
N TYR A 157 0.44 8.10 -2.40
CA TYR A 157 0.99 7.90 -3.73
C TYR A 157 0.84 6.45 -4.19
N TYR A 158 0.34 6.28 -5.41
CA TYR A 158 0.45 5.05 -6.18
C TYR A 158 1.69 5.12 -7.06
N PRO A 159 2.71 4.28 -6.88
CA PRO A 159 3.87 4.25 -7.78
C PRO A 159 3.51 3.65 -9.14
N GLY A 160 2.35 3.01 -9.23
CA GLY A 160 1.88 2.27 -10.39
C GLY A 160 2.45 0.85 -10.44
N SER A 161 2.05 0.09 -11.46
CA SER A 161 2.56 -1.26 -11.69
C SER A 161 3.98 -1.22 -12.30
N PRO A 162 4.88 -2.13 -11.91
CA PRO A 162 6.26 -2.14 -12.41
C PRO A 162 6.36 -2.57 -13.87
N ILE A 163 5.38 -3.32 -14.36
CA ILE A 163 5.28 -3.79 -15.75
C ILE A 163 3.86 -3.59 -16.24
N PRO A 164 3.61 -3.49 -17.56
CA PRO A 164 2.25 -3.49 -18.09
C PRO A 164 1.59 -4.84 -17.85
N LEU A 165 0.43 -4.83 -17.22
CA LEU A 165 -0.39 -6.02 -16.94
C LEU A 165 -1.53 -6.17 -17.94
N SER A 166 -1.82 -5.13 -18.71
CA SER A 166 -2.81 -5.13 -19.81
C SER A 166 -2.36 -4.27 -20.97
N VAL A 167 -3.04 -4.41 -22.13
CA VAL A 167 -2.76 -3.60 -23.32
C VAL A 167 -3.12 -2.13 -23.11
N SER A 168 -4.12 -1.84 -22.31
CA SER A 168 -4.53 -0.47 -21.96
C SER A 168 -3.45 0.30 -21.21
N GLU A 169 -2.61 -0.41 -20.47
CA GLU A 169 -1.52 0.18 -19.67
C GLU A 169 -0.24 0.46 -20.47
N LYS A 170 -0.20 0.19 -21.78
CA LYS A 170 1.02 0.31 -22.60
C LYS A 170 1.64 1.71 -22.59
N TYR A 171 0.85 2.75 -22.30
CA TYR A 171 1.30 4.14 -22.27
C TYR A 171 1.66 4.65 -20.87
N TYR A 172 1.48 3.83 -19.81
CA TYR A 172 1.82 4.26 -18.47
C TYR A 172 3.33 4.40 -18.31
N ARG A 173 3.74 5.52 -17.71
CA ARG A 173 5.11 5.71 -17.28
C ARG A 173 5.42 4.77 -16.13
N ARG A 174 6.46 3.97 -16.29
CA ARG A 174 6.91 3.02 -15.25
C ARG A 174 8.04 3.63 -14.44
N GLY A 175 8.04 3.35 -13.15
CA GLY A 175 9.05 3.91 -12.27
C GLY A 175 8.81 3.52 -10.82
N VAL A 176 9.68 4.04 -9.96
CA VAL A 176 9.58 3.93 -8.50
C VAL A 176 9.62 5.33 -7.89
N ASN A 177 9.14 5.47 -6.68
CA ASN A 177 9.32 6.69 -5.92
C ASN A 177 10.47 6.47 -4.93
N LEU A 178 11.51 7.30 -5.03
CA LEU A 178 12.53 7.44 -4.01
C LEU A 178 11.98 8.43 -2.98
N VAL A 179 11.91 8.01 -1.72
CA VAL A 179 11.34 8.80 -0.64
C VAL A 179 12.38 9.01 0.44
N GLU A 180 12.61 10.25 0.79
CA GLU A 180 13.48 10.67 1.88
C GLU A 180 12.61 11.26 2.98
N ILE A 181 12.80 10.79 4.22
CA ILE A 181 12.05 11.25 5.40
C ILE A 181 13.05 11.84 6.38
N SER A 182 12.84 13.10 6.78
CA SER A 182 13.64 13.72 7.84
C SER A 182 13.26 13.18 9.23
N VAL A 183 14.07 13.46 10.23
CA VAL A 183 13.77 13.09 11.61
C VAL A 183 12.57 13.86 12.17
N GLU A 184 12.26 15.00 11.60
CA GLU A 184 11.08 15.81 11.92
C GLU A 184 9.82 15.28 11.22
N GLY A 185 9.97 14.36 10.27
CA GLY A 185 8.88 13.75 9.53
C GLY A 185 8.53 14.46 8.22
N ASP A 186 9.36 15.42 7.79
CA ASP A 186 9.20 16.02 6.48
C ASP A 186 9.58 15.04 5.38
N GLU A 187 8.80 15.01 4.30
CA GLU A 187 9.00 14.06 3.21
C GLU A 187 9.44 14.76 1.92
N THR A 188 10.28 14.07 1.15
CA THR A 188 10.57 14.42 -0.23
C THR A 188 10.47 13.15 -1.08
N ALA A 189 9.54 13.16 -2.04
CA ALA A 189 9.32 12.04 -2.95
C ALA A 189 9.78 12.40 -4.36
N THR A 190 10.77 11.68 -4.86
CA THR A 190 11.30 11.86 -6.22
C THR A 190 10.97 10.65 -7.07
N ARG A 191 10.31 10.89 -8.21
CA ARG A 191 10.02 9.82 -9.16
C ARG A 191 11.25 9.46 -9.98
N VAL A 192 11.58 8.17 -10.02
CA VAL A 192 12.64 7.59 -10.86
C VAL A 192 11.98 6.70 -11.91
N ASP A 193 11.92 7.19 -13.14
CA ASP A 193 11.32 6.44 -14.26
C ASP A 193 12.32 5.42 -14.83
N TYR A 194 11.80 4.33 -15.35
CA TYR A 194 12.56 3.35 -16.12
C TYR A 194 11.76 2.80 -17.30
N THR A 195 12.46 2.25 -18.27
CA THR A 195 11.83 1.53 -19.39
C THR A 195 11.82 0.03 -19.09
N PRO A 196 10.66 -0.63 -19.08
CA PRO A 196 10.59 -2.08 -18.91
C PRO A 196 11.37 -2.82 -20.00
N LEU A 197 12.04 -3.92 -19.64
CA LEU A 197 12.75 -4.78 -20.61
C LEU A 197 11.85 -5.34 -21.71
N ARG A 198 10.57 -5.53 -21.39
CA ARG A 198 9.55 -5.98 -22.34
C ARG A 198 8.42 -4.97 -22.38
N GLN A 199 8.14 -4.47 -23.56
CA GLN A 199 7.07 -3.52 -23.82
C GLN A 199 5.87 -4.23 -24.44
N VAL A 200 4.67 -3.73 -24.12
CA VAL A 200 3.44 -4.12 -24.81
C VAL A 200 3.26 -3.18 -26.00
N VAL A 201 3.18 -3.74 -27.20
CA VAL A 201 2.94 -3.01 -28.43
C VAL A 201 1.65 -3.47 -29.09
N THR A 202 0.96 -2.56 -29.75
CA THR A 202 -0.20 -2.88 -30.58
C THR A 202 0.26 -3.04 -32.01
N ILE A 203 0.02 -4.20 -32.60
CA ILE A 203 0.27 -4.46 -34.00
C ILE A 203 -1.07 -4.25 -34.71
N PRO A 204 -1.18 -3.27 -35.65
CA PRO A 204 -2.40 -3.10 -36.44
C PRO A 204 -2.72 -4.39 -37.19
N ALA A 205 -3.96 -4.87 -37.11
CA ALA A 205 -4.41 -5.94 -37.98
C ALA A 205 -4.28 -5.42 -39.44
N LYS A 206 -3.60 -6.18 -40.31
CA LYS A 206 -3.63 -5.89 -41.72
C LYS A 206 -5.10 -5.88 -42.16
N GLY A 207 -5.60 -4.74 -42.62
CA GLY A 207 -6.93 -4.65 -43.13
C GLY A 207 -7.15 -5.75 -44.17
N ARG A 208 -8.22 -6.50 -44.04
CA ARG A 208 -8.75 -7.26 -45.15
C ARG A 208 -9.19 -6.20 -46.15
N ALA A 209 -8.50 -6.13 -47.28
CA ALA A 209 -8.95 -5.38 -48.46
C ALA A 209 -10.27 -5.98 -48.95
#